data_f90a9524d7b8f7ef1b7eff0a66d5dfc4
#
_entry.id   f90a9524d7b8f7ef1b7eff0a66d5dfc4
#
_cell.length_a   1.000
_cell.length_b   1.000
_cell.length_c   1.000
_cell.angle_alpha   90.00
_cell.angle_beta   90.00
_cell.angle_gamma   90.00
#
_symmetry.space_group_name_H-M   'P 1'
#
loop_
_entity.id
_entity.type
_entity.pdbx_description
1 polymer ?
#
loop_
_entity_poly.entity_id
_entity_poly.type
_entity_poly.pdbx_seq_one_letter_code
_entity_poly.pdbx_strand_id
1 'polypeptide(L)'
;MNMENFKTIVLINLVVISLFLTFNLWTYVPDSNSLQSTKFVQGNAAALKKDVSNVIVPSSMIVHKDNKHFVSEKKNNINLLYTLIQKGELHDFKDITNSISKSDFLAYVHGEGKIEIVFPTEIPFDAIRGVLTIKDKKLDMFNFDRIVVDPSKSRDQNIDVNFVSYSTPRKVYKMTLTGVNLRDIINAQNQFLAVARPYFAYEINDTKNDTKKIFLPDGSTEMQDLLYMTHDLPVESFKNALFSDPRYVQPISNEKEDTYTDGIRLMQINKQDQMLEYTNSSVASGAPMSGTPLMQRSFEFVNSHTGLTDAYRFDYINSKGTTKFRLYEEDFPVFNREGMTELKQVWRSEELISYRRPLFELRIVQGGDITTTTLPAGWTVIQSLEKNQNIDKKLIQNIGIGYKIVPEIEPNGTNGQVTNGNFRNLKPIWYVIYGEDHQVFEWSEEKEGELIGLESD
;
A
#
# COMPACT_ATOMS: atom_id res chain seq x y z
N MET A 1 22.40 75.28 18.62
CA MET A 1 22.05 73.91 19.09
C MET A 1 23.40 73.27 19.45
N ASN A 2 23.63 72.98 20.75
CA ASN A 2 24.91 72.39 21.17
C ASN A 2 25.10 71.01 20.58
N MET A 3 26.32 70.69 20.15
CA MET A 3 26.67 69.39 19.53
C MET A 3 26.25 68.21 20.40
N GLU A 4 26.19 68.31 21.70
CA GLU A 4 25.72 67.35 22.67
C GLU A 4 24.23 67.06 22.54
N ASN A 5 23.39 68.12 22.41
CA ASN A 5 21.96 67.93 22.21
C ASN A 5 21.63 67.26 20.87
N PHE A 6 22.43 67.48 19.83
CA PHE A 6 22.30 66.80 18.54
C PHE A 6 22.62 65.31 18.67
N LYS A 7 23.73 64.95 19.35
CA LYS A 7 24.09 63.53 19.62
C LYS A 7 23.04 62.82 20.44
N THR A 8 22.46 63.45 21.45
CA THR A 8 21.42 62.90 22.29
C THR A 8 20.10 62.62 21.46
N ILE A 9 19.73 63.53 20.58
CA ILE A 9 18.56 63.39 19.71
C ILE A 9 18.77 62.18 18.73
N VAL A 10 19.96 62.11 18.13
CA VAL A 10 20.30 60.99 17.23
C VAL A 10 20.29 59.65 17.98
N LEU A 11 20.82 59.60 19.20
CA LEU A 11 20.82 58.37 20.01
C LEU A 11 19.40 57.95 20.38
N ILE A 12 18.54 58.86 20.80
CA ILE A 12 17.13 58.61 21.11
C ILE A 12 16.41 58.02 19.88
N ASN A 13 16.59 58.64 18.69
CA ASN A 13 16.00 58.14 17.46
C ASN A 13 16.48 56.73 17.11
N LEU A 14 17.76 56.40 17.25
CA LEU A 14 18.29 55.06 17.02
C LEU A 14 17.68 54.04 17.98
N VAL A 15 17.53 54.38 19.25
CA VAL A 15 16.87 53.52 20.24
C VAL A 15 15.40 53.28 19.89
N VAL A 16 14.67 54.32 19.51
CA VAL A 16 13.25 54.23 19.10
C VAL A 16 13.12 53.33 17.86
N ILE A 17 13.97 53.53 16.84
CA ILE A 17 14.00 52.70 15.63
C ILE A 17 14.33 51.24 15.99
N SER A 18 15.30 51.00 16.87
CA SER A 18 15.66 49.64 17.30
C SER A 18 14.49 48.93 18.00
N LEU A 19 13.80 49.65 18.92
CA LEU A 19 12.62 49.10 19.60
C LEU A 19 11.47 48.83 18.63
N PHE A 20 11.26 49.70 17.67
CA PHE A 20 10.23 49.56 16.63
C PHE A 20 10.55 48.34 15.72
N LEU A 21 11.78 48.18 15.30
CA LEU A 21 12.20 47.01 14.49
C LEU A 21 12.11 45.69 15.29
N THR A 22 12.49 45.72 16.57
CA THR A 22 12.33 44.55 17.46
C THR A 22 10.87 44.19 17.66
N PHE A 23 10.00 45.19 17.87
CA PHE A 23 8.57 44.95 17.99
C PHE A 23 7.97 44.39 16.69
N ASN A 24 8.35 44.95 15.53
CA ASN A 24 7.92 44.41 14.23
C ASN A 24 8.43 42.96 14.00
N LEU A 25 9.64 42.64 14.42
CA LEU A 25 10.18 41.30 14.31
C LEU A 25 9.43 40.30 15.20
N TRP A 26 8.99 40.71 16.38
CA TRP A 26 8.23 39.89 17.31
C TRP A 26 6.76 39.75 16.93
N THR A 27 6.19 40.78 16.28
CA THR A 27 4.80 40.77 15.82
C THR A 27 4.65 40.34 14.37
N TYR A 28 5.75 40.09 13.66
CA TYR A 28 5.71 39.55 12.31
C TYR A 28 5.27 38.08 12.36
N VAL A 29 3.97 37.89 12.24
CA VAL A 29 3.37 36.60 11.88
C VAL A 29 3.34 36.60 10.36
N PRO A 30 4.10 35.72 9.68
CA PRO A 30 3.95 35.57 8.23
C PRO A 30 2.49 35.22 7.94
N ASP A 31 1.88 35.94 7.01
CA ASP A 31 0.51 35.66 6.55
C ASP A 31 0.49 34.23 5.97
N SER A 32 0.15 33.26 6.81
CA SER A 32 -0.02 31.84 6.39
C SER A 32 -1.17 31.67 5.37
N ASN A 33 -2.02 32.70 5.21
CA ASN A 33 -3.12 32.73 4.25
C ASN A 33 -2.69 33.06 2.82
N SER A 34 -1.45 33.48 2.58
CA SER A 34 -0.92 33.74 1.24
C SER A 34 -0.20 32.57 0.60
N LEU A 35 -0.03 31.45 1.34
CA LEU A 35 0.40 30.20 0.75
C LEU A 35 -0.81 29.63 -0.01
N GLN A 36 -0.95 30.06 -1.28
CA GLN A 36 -1.89 29.44 -2.21
C GLN A 36 -1.70 27.93 -2.09
N SER A 37 -2.82 27.21 -1.88
CA SER A 37 -2.85 25.76 -2.03
C SER A 37 -2.05 25.42 -3.29
N THR A 38 -0.98 24.68 -3.14
CA THR A 38 -0.10 24.33 -4.25
C THR A 38 -0.94 23.59 -5.27
N LYS A 39 -1.39 24.28 -6.32
CA LYS A 39 -1.79 23.59 -7.55
C LYS A 39 -0.54 22.85 -7.98
N PHE A 40 -0.59 21.51 -7.93
CA PHE A 40 0.51 20.69 -8.43
C PHE A 40 0.90 21.20 -9.80
N VAL A 41 2.12 21.67 -9.95
CA VAL A 41 2.67 21.95 -11.28
C VAL A 41 2.70 20.58 -11.96
N GLN A 42 1.89 20.40 -12.99
CA GLN A 42 1.96 19.21 -13.81
C GLN A 42 3.36 19.17 -14.40
N GLY A 43 4.24 18.38 -13.78
CA GLY A 43 5.56 18.13 -14.32
C GLY A 43 5.37 17.46 -15.68
N ASN A 44 6.09 17.93 -16.70
CA ASN A 44 6.16 17.32 -18.02
C ASN A 44 6.97 16.00 -18.00
N ALA A 45 6.75 15.17 -16.99
CA ALA A 45 7.32 13.85 -16.96
C ALA A 45 6.52 12.96 -17.93
N ALA A 46 7.18 12.45 -18.94
CA ALA A 46 6.65 11.47 -19.88
C ALA A 46 6.38 10.09 -19.25
N ALA A 47 6.12 10.04 -17.94
CA ALA A 47 5.66 8.84 -17.28
C ALA A 47 4.25 8.52 -17.78
N LEU A 48 4.05 7.32 -18.27
CA LEU A 48 2.74 6.81 -18.67
C LEU A 48 1.81 6.89 -17.45
N LYS A 49 0.82 7.78 -17.51
CA LYS A 49 -0.20 7.88 -16.47
C LYS A 49 -0.89 6.52 -16.37
N LYS A 50 -0.83 5.91 -15.21
CA LYS A 50 -1.57 4.67 -14.94
C LYS A 50 -3.03 4.99 -14.60
N ASP A 51 -3.92 4.07 -14.92
CA ASP A 51 -5.31 4.10 -14.46
C ASP A 51 -5.39 3.56 -13.02
N VAL A 52 -6.41 3.97 -12.27
CA VAL A 52 -6.64 3.48 -10.89
C VAL A 52 -6.81 1.97 -10.82
N SER A 53 -7.29 1.34 -11.90
CA SER A 53 -7.36 -0.13 -12.03
C SER A 53 -6.00 -0.84 -12.00
N ASN A 54 -4.91 -0.11 -12.19
CA ASN A 54 -3.55 -0.67 -12.08
C ASN A 54 -3.07 -0.76 -10.63
N VAL A 55 -3.71 -0.06 -9.69
CA VAL A 55 -3.35 -0.07 -8.27
C VAL A 55 -4.38 -0.78 -7.40
N ILE A 56 -5.67 -0.73 -7.77
CA ILE A 56 -6.72 -1.54 -7.15
C ILE A 56 -6.77 -2.90 -7.83
N VAL A 57 -5.87 -3.78 -7.44
CA VAL A 57 -5.69 -5.11 -8.02
C VAL A 57 -5.92 -6.18 -6.95
N PRO A 58 -6.75 -7.20 -7.21
CA PRO A 58 -6.89 -8.32 -6.29
C PRO A 58 -5.54 -9.03 -6.05
N SER A 59 -5.33 -9.51 -4.84
CA SER A 59 -4.14 -10.27 -4.44
C SER A 59 -4.30 -11.77 -4.62
N SER A 60 -5.52 -12.29 -4.50
CA SER A 60 -5.78 -13.72 -4.67
C SER A 60 -7.23 -13.99 -5.10
N MET A 61 -7.45 -15.18 -5.63
CA MET A 61 -8.78 -15.76 -5.83
C MET A 61 -8.86 -17.09 -5.12
N ILE A 62 -10.00 -17.36 -4.45
CA ILE A 62 -10.27 -18.58 -3.70
C ILE A 62 -11.54 -19.22 -4.24
N VAL A 63 -11.52 -20.52 -4.49
CA VAL A 63 -12.70 -21.32 -4.83
C VAL A 63 -12.89 -22.40 -3.78
N HIS A 64 -14.09 -22.45 -3.22
CA HIS A 64 -14.50 -23.45 -2.23
C HIS A 64 -15.24 -24.58 -2.92
N LYS A 65 -14.67 -25.79 -2.93
CA LYS A 65 -15.27 -26.95 -3.59
C LYS A 65 -14.88 -28.24 -2.88
N ASP A 66 -15.86 -29.12 -2.68
CA ASP A 66 -15.69 -30.45 -2.08
C ASP A 66 -15.01 -30.35 -0.68
N ASN A 67 -15.42 -29.39 0.15
CA ASN A 67 -14.83 -29.07 1.45
C ASN A 67 -13.32 -28.74 1.40
N LYS A 68 -12.83 -28.33 0.24
CA LYS A 68 -11.45 -27.88 0.03
C LYS A 68 -11.45 -26.41 -0.43
N HIS A 69 -10.30 -25.78 -0.25
CA HIS A 69 -10.07 -24.41 -0.68
C HIS A 69 -8.94 -24.40 -1.71
N PHE A 70 -9.22 -23.87 -2.88
CA PHE A 70 -8.26 -23.75 -3.97
C PHE A 70 -7.91 -22.29 -4.14
N VAL A 71 -6.64 -21.94 -4.10
CA VAL A 71 -6.18 -20.55 -4.13
C VAL A 71 -5.13 -20.34 -5.23
N SER A 72 -5.13 -19.14 -5.80
CA SER A 72 -4.05 -18.65 -6.63
C SER A 72 -3.89 -17.15 -6.45
N GLU A 73 -2.65 -16.72 -6.31
CA GLU A 73 -2.20 -15.32 -6.26
C GLU A 73 -1.84 -14.79 -7.66
N LYS A 74 -1.68 -15.68 -8.64
CA LYS A 74 -1.28 -15.29 -9.98
C LYS A 74 -2.38 -14.48 -10.68
N LYS A 75 -2.02 -13.26 -11.12
CA LYS A 75 -2.92 -12.31 -11.79
C LYS A 75 -3.68 -12.93 -12.97
N ASN A 76 -3.00 -13.75 -13.77
CA ASN A 76 -3.63 -14.41 -14.91
C ASN A 76 -4.78 -15.33 -14.50
N ASN A 77 -4.62 -16.05 -13.37
CA ASN A 77 -5.66 -16.95 -12.85
C ASN A 77 -6.82 -16.16 -12.23
N ILE A 78 -6.51 -15.09 -11.49
CA ILE A 78 -7.53 -14.18 -10.92
C ILE A 78 -8.36 -13.55 -12.04
N ASN A 79 -7.71 -13.14 -13.11
CA ASN A 79 -8.35 -12.49 -14.25
C ASN A 79 -9.34 -13.38 -15.02
N LEU A 80 -9.31 -14.71 -14.86
CA LEU A 80 -10.31 -15.60 -15.42
C LEU A 80 -11.74 -15.18 -15.04
N LEU A 81 -11.92 -14.77 -13.78
CA LEU A 81 -13.23 -14.31 -13.28
C LEU A 81 -13.30 -12.78 -13.16
N TYR A 82 -12.24 -12.13 -12.68
CA TYR A 82 -12.30 -10.70 -12.38
C TYR A 82 -12.60 -9.85 -13.61
N THR A 83 -12.08 -10.20 -14.79
CA THR A 83 -12.40 -9.53 -16.05
C THR A 83 -13.85 -9.70 -16.48
N LEU A 84 -14.51 -10.80 -16.12
CA LEU A 84 -15.94 -10.97 -16.37
C LEU A 84 -16.76 -9.99 -15.53
N ILE A 85 -16.39 -9.83 -14.23
CA ILE A 85 -17.06 -8.85 -13.37
C ILE A 85 -16.83 -7.42 -13.88
N GLN A 86 -15.62 -7.09 -14.35
CA GLN A 86 -15.29 -5.77 -14.91
C GLN A 86 -16.10 -5.45 -16.19
N LYS A 87 -16.41 -6.46 -17.02
CA LYS A 87 -17.19 -6.29 -18.26
C LYS A 87 -18.68 -6.16 -18.02
N GLY A 88 -19.17 -6.66 -16.89
CA GLY A 88 -20.58 -6.61 -16.53
C GLY A 88 -20.99 -5.29 -15.88
N GLU A 89 -22.27 -5.20 -15.54
CA GLU A 89 -22.88 -4.04 -14.88
C GLU A 89 -23.45 -4.47 -13.52
N LEU A 90 -23.08 -3.76 -12.47
CA LEU A 90 -23.55 -3.99 -11.10
C LEU A 90 -24.68 -3.02 -10.75
N HIS A 91 -25.76 -3.56 -10.18
CA HIS A 91 -26.94 -2.79 -9.74
C HIS A 91 -27.67 -3.48 -8.57
N ASP A 92 -28.77 -2.88 -8.09
CA ASP A 92 -29.61 -3.37 -6.99
C ASP A 92 -28.84 -3.50 -5.66
N PHE A 93 -28.06 -2.49 -5.32
CA PHE A 93 -27.31 -2.41 -4.07
C PHE A 93 -28.20 -2.60 -2.84
N LYS A 94 -27.81 -3.50 -1.94
CA LYS A 94 -28.51 -3.78 -0.68
C LYS A 94 -27.54 -4.08 0.44
N ASP A 95 -27.66 -3.40 1.58
CA ASP A 95 -27.02 -3.82 2.82
C ASP A 95 -27.76 -5.03 3.40
N ILE A 96 -27.11 -6.17 3.43
CA ILE A 96 -27.64 -7.42 3.99
C ILE A 96 -26.91 -7.85 5.26
N THR A 97 -26.09 -6.98 5.82
CA THR A 97 -25.26 -7.27 7.01
C THR A 97 -26.09 -7.85 8.15
N ASN A 98 -27.21 -7.23 8.47
CA ASN A 98 -28.08 -7.66 9.57
C ASN A 98 -28.90 -8.93 9.27
N SER A 99 -28.93 -9.38 8.02
CA SER A 99 -29.59 -10.63 7.60
C SER A 99 -28.70 -11.86 7.80
N ILE A 100 -27.42 -11.67 8.15
CA ILE A 100 -26.46 -12.74 8.32
C ILE A 100 -26.06 -12.78 9.81
N SER A 101 -26.32 -13.88 10.48
CA SER A 101 -25.91 -14.03 11.89
C SER A 101 -24.37 -14.11 11.99
N LYS A 102 -23.82 -13.78 13.15
CA LYS A 102 -22.37 -13.92 13.40
C LYS A 102 -21.88 -15.35 13.17
N SER A 103 -22.67 -16.35 13.58
CA SER A 103 -22.36 -17.78 13.39
C SER A 103 -22.35 -18.19 11.92
N ASP A 104 -23.20 -17.57 11.10
CA ASP A 104 -23.35 -17.95 9.69
C ASP A 104 -22.40 -17.18 8.77
N PHE A 105 -21.72 -16.15 9.28
CA PHE A 105 -20.89 -15.27 8.46
C PHE A 105 -19.77 -16.02 7.71
N LEU A 106 -19.03 -16.90 8.39
CA LEU A 106 -17.98 -17.68 7.75
C LEU A 106 -18.51 -18.65 6.68
N ALA A 107 -19.64 -19.31 6.97
CA ALA A 107 -20.31 -20.15 5.97
C ALA A 107 -20.89 -19.32 4.81
N TYR A 108 -21.34 -18.08 5.10
CA TYR A 108 -21.80 -17.17 4.06
C TYR A 108 -20.68 -16.74 3.13
N VAL A 109 -19.49 -16.47 3.63
CA VAL A 109 -18.34 -16.03 2.82
C VAL A 109 -17.63 -17.24 2.17
N HIS A 110 -17.30 -18.27 2.95
CA HIS A 110 -16.46 -19.40 2.56
C HIS A 110 -17.24 -20.69 2.26
N GLY A 111 -18.54 -20.57 1.97
CA GLY A 111 -19.39 -21.74 1.74
C GLY A 111 -19.08 -22.47 0.43
N GLU A 112 -19.53 -23.71 0.34
CA GLU A 112 -19.38 -24.58 -0.83
C GLU A 112 -19.83 -23.92 -2.13
N GLY A 113 -19.03 -24.05 -3.19
CA GLY A 113 -19.30 -23.53 -4.52
C GLY A 113 -19.02 -22.03 -4.70
N LYS A 114 -18.69 -21.31 -3.64
CA LYS A 114 -18.42 -19.87 -3.70
C LYS A 114 -17.04 -19.55 -4.22
N ILE A 115 -16.91 -18.37 -4.78
CA ILE A 115 -15.69 -17.81 -5.34
C ILE A 115 -15.44 -16.48 -4.65
N GLU A 116 -14.24 -16.33 -4.07
CA GLU A 116 -13.80 -15.06 -3.47
C GLU A 116 -12.70 -14.45 -4.33
N ILE A 117 -12.81 -13.14 -4.58
CA ILE A 117 -11.73 -12.30 -5.11
C ILE A 117 -11.29 -11.42 -3.95
N VAL A 118 -10.05 -11.61 -3.49
CA VAL A 118 -9.52 -10.97 -2.27
C VAL A 118 -8.57 -9.84 -2.65
N PHE A 119 -8.71 -8.70 -1.98
CA PHE A 119 -7.81 -7.55 -2.13
C PHE A 119 -6.82 -7.50 -0.97
N PRO A 120 -5.64 -6.88 -1.16
CA PRO A 120 -4.61 -6.83 -0.11
C PRO A 120 -5.06 -6.12 1.16
N THR A 121 -5.97 -5.16 1.02
CA THR A 121 -6.48 -4.30 2.08
C THR A 121 -7.93 -3.92 1.82
N GLU A 122 -8.58 -3.30 2.80
CA GLU A 122 -9.89 -2.72 2.61
C GLU A 122 -9.86 -1.55 1.62
N ILE A 123 -10.72 -1.63 0.61
CA ILE A 123 -10.89 -0.64 -0.47
C ILE A 123 -12.13 0.20 -0.18
N PRO A 124 -12.06 1.54 -0.16
CA PRO A 124 -13.25 2.37 -0.16
C PRO A 124 -14.12 2.09 -1.40
N PHE A 125 -15.41 1.78 -1.18
CA PHE A 125 -16.28 1.29 -2.27
C PHE A 125 -16.40 2.28 -3.44
N ASP A 126 -16.43 3.57 -3.19
CA ASP A 126 -16.46 4.56 -4.27
C ASP A 126 -15.21 4.53 -5.15
N ALA A 127 -14.07 4.09 -4.62
CA ALA A 127 -12.84 3.98 -5.40
C ALA A 127 -12.93 2.88 -6.47
N ILE A 128 -13.72 1.81 -6.22
CA ILE A 128 -13.89 0.72 -7.18
C ILE A 128 -14.72 1.13 -8.41
N ARG A 129 -15.46 2.26 -8.36
CA ARG A 129 -16.18 2.81 -9.54
C ARG A 129 -15.26 3.15 -10.71
N GLY A 130 -14.00 3.41 -10.46
CA GLY A 130 -12.98 3.57 -11.51
C GLY A 130 -12.56 2.25 -12.16
N VAL A 131 -13.01 1.10 -11.61
CA VAL A 131 -12.62 -0.24 -12.05
C VAL A 131 -13.81 -1.08 -12.50
N LEU A 132 -14.95 -0.95 -11.79
CA LEU A 132 -16.20 -1.69 -12.06
C LEU A 132 -17.32 -0.74 -12.49
N THR A 133 -18.15 -1.20 -13.40
CA THR A 133 -19.34 -0.45 -13.86
C THR A 133 -20.48 -0.62 -12.85
N ILE A 134 -20.74 0.41 -12.03
CA ILE A 134 -21.80 0.43 -11.03
C ILE A 134 -22.88 1.42 -11.44
N LYS A 135 -24.11 0.95 -11.60
CA LYS A 135 -25.27 1.75 -12.09
C LYS A 135 -25.95 2.55 -10.96
N ASP A 136 -25.90 2.06 -9.74
CA ASP A 136 -26.51 2.74 -8.60
C ASP A 136 -25.79 4.06 -8.30
N LYS A 137 -26.55 5.16 -8.25
CA LYS A 137 -26.00 6.52 -8.05
C LYS A 137 -25.74 6.85 -6.59
N LYS A 138 -26.59 6.35 -5.69
CA LYS A 138 -26.48 6.56 -4.23
C LYS A 138 -26.10 5.24 -3.59
N LEU A 139 -24.98 5.23 -2.93
CA LEU A 139 -24.45 4.09 -2.18
C LEU A 139 -24.02 4.57 -0.81
N ASP A 140 -24.13 3.69 0.17
CA ASP A 140 -23.56 3.95 1.49
C ASP A 140 -22.03 3.97 1.39
N MET A 141 -21.39 4.81 2.18
CA MET A 141 -19.92 4.84 2.27
C MET A 141 -19.47 3.65 3.12
N PHE A 142 -18.79 2.71 2.49
CA PHE A 142 -18.25 1.54 3.16
C PHE A 142 -16.92 1.11 2.52
N ASN A 143 -16.18 0.27 3.23
CA ASN A 143 -15.00 -0.39 2.72
C ASN A 143 -15.28 -1.88 2.52
N PHE A 144 -14.54 -2.52 1.63
CA PHE A 144 -14.59 -3.97 1.43
C PHE A 144 -13.17 -4.49 1.10
N ASP A 145 -12.90 -5.75 1.45
CA ASP A 145 -11.63 -6.41 1.14
C ASP A 145 -11.81 -7.62 0.22
N ARG A 146 -13.06 -8.02 -0.04
CA ARG A 146 -13.34 -9.13 -0.97
C ARG A 146 -14.67 -9.01 -1.70
N ILE A 147 -14.67 -9.61 -2.89
CA ILE A 147 -15.88 -9.80 -3.70
C ILE A 147 -16.20 -11.29 -3.68
N VAL A 148 -17.40 -11.64 -3.23
CA VAL A 148 -17.86 -13.04 -3.17
C VAL A 148 -18.93 -13.25 -4.24
N VAL A 149 -18.68 -14.19 -5.15
CA VAL A 149 -19.64 -14.64 -6.16
C VAL A 149 -20.24 -15.97 -5.74
N ASP A 150 -21.57 -16.07 -5.78
CA ASP A 150 -22.29 -17.30 -5.45
C ASP A 150 -23.02 -17.84 -6.69
N PRO A 151 -22.38 -18.74 -7.48
CA PRO A 151 -23.00 -19.30 -8.67
C PRO A 151 -24.28 -20.07 -8.37
N SER A 152 -24.41 -20.67 -7.17
CA SER A 152 -25.59 -21.49 -6.80
C SER A 152 -26.86 -20.66 -6.61
N LYS A 153 -26.73 -19.40 -6.25
CA LYS A 153 -27.82 -18.44 -6.09
C LYS A 153 -28.05 -17.59 -7.32
N SER A 154 -27.19 -17.70 -8.30
CA SER A 154 -27.23 -16.94 -9.54
C SER A 154 -28.19 -17.56 -10.57
N ARG A 155 -28.69 -16.75 -11.48
CA ARG A 155 -29.53 -17.18 -12.63
C ARG A 155 -28.87 -16.65 -13.89
N ASP A 156 -29.14 -17.28 -15.02
CA ASP A 156 -28.45 -17.10 -16.32
C ASP A 156 -27.77 -15.74 -16.60
N GLN A 157 -28.47 -14.64 -16.36
CA GLN A 157 -27.96 -13.29 -16.63
C GLN A 157 -27.96 -12.38 -15.38
N ASN A 158 -28.27 -12.94 -14.21
CA ASN A 158 -28.30 -12.23 -12.93
C ASN A 158 -27.41 -12.98 -11.95
N ILE A 159 -26.19 -12.51 -11.80
CA ILE A 159 -25.19 -13.14 -10.94
C ILE A 159 -25.19 -12.45 -9.58
N ASP A 160 -25.30 -13.23 -8.51
CA ASP A 160 -25.19 -12.74 -7.13
C ASP A 160 -23.74 -12.40 -6.79
N VAL A 161 -23.48 -11.12 -6.53
CA VAL A 161 -22.17 -10.61 -6.14
C VAL A 161 -22.30 -9.89 -4.81
N ASN A 162 -21.40 -10.21 -3.87
CA ASN A 162 -21.38 -9.61 -2.56
C ASN A 162 -20.04 -8.94 -2.30
N PHE A 163 -20.06 -7.69 -1.85
CA PHE A 163 -18.91 -6.95 -1.37
C PHE A 163 -18.85 -7.12 0.15
N VAL A 164 -17.74 -7.62 0.65
CA VAL A 164 -17.60 -7.99 2.06
C VAL A 164 -16.45 -7.21 2.69
N SER A 165 -16.71 -6.55 3.82
CA SER A 165 -15.67 -6.16 4.77
C SER A 165 -15.50 -7.32 5.76
N TYR A 166 -14.36 -7.97 5.66
CA TYR A 166 -14.10 -9.17 6.45
C TYR A 166 -13.60 -8.86 7.86
N SER A 167 -12.95 -7.70 8.03
CA SER A 167 -12.52 -7.18 9.31
C SER A 167 -13.70 -6.63 10.13
N THR A 168 -13.58 -6.61 11.45
CA THR A 168 -14.63 -6.12 12.34
C THR A 168 -14.65 -4.57 12.44
N PRO A 169 -15.80 -3.89 12.19
CA PRO A 169 -17.14 -4.45 12.05
C PRO A 169 -17.42 -5.03 10.67
N ARG A 170 -17.80 -6.30 10.62
CA ARG A 170 -18.14 -7.00 9.40
C ARG A 170 -19.33 -6.38 8.69
N LYS A 171 -19.22 -6.30 7.37
CA LYS A 171 -20.28 -5.77 6.50
C LYS A 171 -20.43 -6.65 5.26
N VAL A 172 -21.67 -6.78 4.80
CA VAL A 172 -22.00 -7.51 3.56
C VAL A 172 -22.99 -6.71 2.75
N TYR A 173 -22.59 -6.36 1.54
CA TYR A 173 -23.41 -5.63 0.59
C TYR A 173 -23.62 -6.46 -0.66
N LYS A 174 -24.88 -6.73 -1.00
CA LYS A 174 -25.26 -7.53 -2.16
C LYS A 174 -25.54 -6.63 -3.35
N MET A 175 -25.11 -7.07 -4.53
CA MET A 175 -25.46 -6.49 -5.83
C MET A 175 -25.76 -7.61 -6.82
N THR A 176 -26.42 -7.24 -7.90
CA THR A 176 -26.67 -8.11 -9.06
C THR A 176 -25.75 -7.70 -10.19
N LEU A 177 -24.97 -8.64 -10.72
CA LEU A 177 -24.15 -8.46 -11.92
C LEU A 177 -24.92 -8.94 -13.14
N THR A 178 -25.04 -8.09 -14.15
CA THR A 178 -25.64 -8.37 -15.45
C THR A 178 -24.65 -8.15 -16.59
N GLY A 179 -25.02 -8.58 -17.82
CA GLY A 179 -24.12 -8.52 -18.98
C GLY A 179 -23.07 -9.65 -19.03
N VAL A 180 -23.15 -10.61 -18.10
CA VAL A 180 -22.31 -11.81 -18.03
C VAL A 180 -23.22 -13.03 -17.86
N ASN A 181 -22.91 -14.14 -18.55
CA ASN A 181 -23.67 -15.37 -18.40
C ASN A 181 -23.14 -16.21 -17.23
N LEU A 182 -24.04 -16.88 -16.51
CA LEU A 182 -23.66 -17.82 -15.44
C LEU A 182 -22.71 -18.92 -15.95
N ARG A 183 -22.92 -19.39 -17.20
CA ARG A 183 -22.03 -20.38 -17.83
C ARG A 183 -20.60 -19.90 -17.93
N ASP A 184 -20.35 -18.61 -18.21
CA ASP A 184 -19.00 -18.05 -18.31
C ASP A 184 -18.32 -18.00 -16.93
N ILE A 185 -19.09 -17.69 -15.87
CA ILE A 185 -18.62 -17.76 -14.47
C ILE A 185 -18.21 -19.19 -14.10
N ILE A 186 -19.05 -20.19 -14.41
CA ILE A 186 -18.77 -21.59 -14.12
C ILE A 186 -17.57 -22.10 -14.92
N ASN A 187 -17.43 -21.70 -16.18
CA ASN A 187 -16.27 -22.04 -17.00
C ASN A 187 -14.99 -21.44 -16.43
N ALA A 188 -15.01 -20.16 -16.01
CA ALA A 188 -13.88 -19.50 -15.36
C ALA A 188 -13.51 -20.22 -14.06
N GLN A 189 -14.49 -20.61 -13.24
CA GLN A 189 -14.29 -21.40 -12.02
C GLN A 189 -13.59 -22.74 -12.31
N ASN A 190 -14.06 -23.46 -13.33
CA ASN A 190 -13.46 -24.76 -13.69
C ASN A 190 -12.04 -24.62 -14.24
N GLN A 191 -11.77 -23.60 -15.06
CA GLN A 191 -10.42 -23.28 -15.52
C GLN A 191 -9.48 -22.93 -14.36
N PHE A 192 -9.97 -22.14 -13.41
CA PHE A 192 -9.22 -21.79 -12.21
C PHE A 192 -8.88 -23.02 -11.36
N LEU A 193 -9.84 -23.91 -11.11
CA LEU A 193 -9.63 -25.13 -10.34
C LEU A 193 -8.58 -26.08 -10.96
N ALA A 194 -8.34 -26.01 -12.27
CA ALA A 194 -7.33 -26.80 -12.96
C ALA A 194 -5.88 -26.32 -12.68
N VAL A 195 -5.71 -25.07 -12.24
CA VAL A 195 -4.39 -24.44 -12.04
C VAL A 195 -4.14 -23.94 -10.62
N ALA A 196 -5.19 -23.82 -9.80
CA ALA A 196 -5.11 -23.39 -8.42
C ALA A 196 -4.53 -24.49 -7.51
N ARG A 197 -3.93 -24.08 -6.41
CA ARG A 197 -3.33 -24.98 -5.42
C ARG A 197 -4.27 -25.23 -4.25
N PRO A 198 -4.23 -26.41 -3.61
CA PRO A 198 -4.99 -26.66 -2.39
C PRO A 198 -4.40 -25.87 -1.22
N TYR A 199 -5.28 -25.25 -0.45
CA TYR A 199 -4.99 -24.50 0.76
C TYR A 199 -5.86 -25.03 1.90
N PHE A 200 -5.34 -25.01 3.11
CA PHE A 200 -6.15 -25.25 4.29
C PHE A 200 -6.56 -23.92 4.95
N ALA A 201 -7.66 -23.95 5.68
CA ALA A 201 -8.14 -22.79 6.42
C ALA A 201 -7.62 -22.87 7.87
N TYR A 202 -6.87 -21.85 8.29
CA TYR A 202 -6.48 -21.65 9.68
C TYR A 202 -7.47 -20.71 10.35
N GLU A 203 -8.11 -21.15 11.42
CA GLU A 203 -9.10 -20.35 12.16
C GLU A 203 -8.46 -19.69 13.37
N ILE A 204 -8.63 -18.38 13.47
CA ILE A 204 -8.20 -17.58 14.63
C ILE A 204 -9.32 -16.65 15.07
N ASN A 205 -9.34 -16.32 16.36
CA ASN A 205 -10.20 -15.26 16.88
C ASN A 205 -9.40 -13.96 16.91
N ASP A 206 -10.01 -12.87 16.43
CA ASP A 206 -9.46 -11.53 16.57
C ASP A 206 -9.61 -10.96 18.00
N THR A 207 -9.13 -9.75 18.24
CA THR A 207 -9.22 -9.07 19.54
C THR A 207 -10.66 -8.82 20.00
N LYS A 208 -11.63 -8.85 19.09
CA LYS A 208 -13.07 -8.71 19.36
C LYS A 208 -13.79 -10.07 19.51
N ASN A 209 -13.03 -11.17 19.52
CA ASN A 209 -13.51 -12.56 19.53
C ASN A 209 -14.40 -12.93 18.33
N ASP A 210 -14.20 -12.28 17.18
CA ASP A 210 -14.79 -12.70 15.92
C ASP A 210 -13.82 -13.69 15.22
N THR A 211 -14.30 -14.89 14.90
CA THR A 211 -13.49 -15.92 14.23
C THR A 211 -13.26 -15.52 12.78
N LYS A 212 -12.00 -15.60 12.32
CA LYS A 212 -11.62 -15.41 10.91
C LYS A 212 -10.82 -16.59 10.39
N LYS A 213 -10.81 -16.77 9.07
CA LYS A 213 -10.03 -17.80 8.36
C LYS A 213 -8.91 -17.14 7.58
N ILE A 214 -7.71 -17.68 7.73
CA ILE A 214 -6.54 -17.39 6.90
C ILE A 214 -6.27 -18.64 6.08
N PHE A 215 -6.14 -18.49 4.76
CA PHE A 215 -5.90 -19.61 3.86
C PHE A 215 -4.41 -19.71 3.57
N LEU A 216 -3.83 -20.90 3.77
CA LEU A 216 -2.39 -21.16 3.68
C LEU A 216 -2.13 -22.38 2.80
N PRO A 217 -1.02 -22.40 2.01
CA PRO A 217 -0.65 -23.56 1.21
C PRO A 217 -0.56 -24.84 2.03
N ASP A 218 -1.23 -25.89 1.56
CA ASP A 218 -1.23 -27.20 2.22
C ASP A 218 0.14 -27.93 2.06
N GLY A 219 0.84 -27.68 0.94
CA GLY A 219 2.18 -28.17 0.67
C GLY A 219 3.25 -27.09 0.66
N SER A 220 4.51 -27.50 0.51
CA SER A 220 5.62 -26.57 0.27
C SER A 220 5.42 -25.77 -1.02
N THR A 221 5.97 -24.56 -1.06
CA THR A 221 5.86 -23.67 -2.22
C THR A 221 7.25 -23.33 -2.75
N GLU A 222 7.49 -23.67 -4.00
CA GLU A 222 8.70 -23.28 -4.71
C GLU A 222 8.50 -21.90 -5.35
N MET A 223 9.42 -20.98 -5.12
CA MET A 223 9.44 -19.64 -5.69
C MET A 223 10.85 -19.30 -6.17
N GLN A 224 10.95 -18.58 -7.28
CA GLN A 224 12.22 -18.13 -7.83
C GLN A 224 12.78 -16.96 -7.01
N ASP A 225 14.08 -16.98 -6.77
CA ASP A 225 14.80 -15.77 -6.34
C ASP A 225 14.90 -14.83 -7.54
N LEU A 226 14.65 -13.54 -7.32
CA LEU A 226 14.58 -12.56 -8.41
C LEU A 226 15.72 -11.54 -8.25
N LEU A 227 16.50 -11.35 -9.31
CA LEU A 227 17.58 -10.36 -9.33
C LEU A 227 17.18 -9.18 -10.21
N TYR A 228 17.24 -7.99 -9.62
CA TYR A 228 16.95 -6.71 -10.29
C TYR A 228 18.14 -5.78 -10.23
N MET A 229 18.29 -4.96 -11.26
CA MET A 229 19.14 -3.78 -11.26
C MET A 229 18.28 -2.55 -10.99
N THR A 230 18.76 -1.64 -10.16
CA THR A 230 18.10 -0.35 -9.92
C THR A 230 18.47 0.65 -11.01
N HIS A 231 17.49 1.46 -11.40
CA HIS A 231 17.68 2.60 -12.29
C HIS A 231 17.18 3.86 -11.59
N ASP A 232 18.06 4.85 -11.42
CA ASP A 232 17.77 6.06 -10.65
C ASP A 232 16.68 6.90 -11.28
N LEU A 233 15.80 7.44 -10.42
CA LEU A 233 14.79 8.41 -10.79
C LEU A 233 15.33 9.84 -10.69
N PRO A 234 14.95 10.75 -11.61
CA PRO A 234 15.46 12.11 -11.61
C PRO A 234 14.94 12.93 -10.43
N VAL A 235 15.84 13.37 -9.54
CA VAL A 235 15.53 14.17 -8.33
C VAL A 235 14.79 15.47 -8.67
N GLU A 236 15.10 16.09 -9.80
CA GLU A 236 14.46 17.34 -10.25
C GLU A 236 12.93 17.20 -10.40
N SER A 237 12.43 16.04 -10.80
CA SER A 237 11.00 15.79 -10.91
C SER A 237 10.31 15.90 -9.56
N PHE A 238 10.94 15.40 -8.51
CA PHE A 238 10.41 15.48 -7.14
C PHE A 238 10.55 16.87 -6.55
N LYS A 239 11.67 17.54 -6.79
CA LYS A 239 11.86 18.92 -6.38
C LYS A 239 10.76 19.83 -6.98
N ASN A 240 10.47 19.65 -8.27
CA ASN A 240 9.40 20.40 -8.95
C ASN A 240 8.00 20.07 -8.44
N ALA A 241 7.74 18.86 -7.99
CA ALA A 241 6.44 18.46 -7.46
C ALA A 241 6.22 18.87 -6.00
N LEU A 242 7.29 18.95 -5.20
CA LEU A 242 7.21 19.10 -3.74
C LEU A 242 7.43 20.55 -3.25
N PHE A 243 8.09 21.39 -4.02
CA PHE A 243 8.34 22.79 -3.67
C PHE A 243 7.54 23.75 -4.55
N SER A 244 7.01 24.81 -3.95
CA SER A 244 6.22 25.82 -4.68
C SER A 244 7.07 26.62 -5.68
N ASP A 245 8.32 26.91 -5.33
CA ASP A 245 9.30 27.55 -6.21
C ASP A 245 10.64 26.83 -6.14
N PRO A 246 10.82 25.79 -6.93
CA PRO A 246 12.01 24.93 -6.90
C PRO A 246 13.30 25.66 -7.31
N ARG A 247 13.21 26.84 -7.91
CA ARG A 247 14.38 27.63 -8.33
C ARG A 247 15.21 28.16 -7.17
N TYR A 248 14.56 28.40 -6.02
CA TYR A 248 15.24 28.90 -4.81
C TYR A 248 15.73 27.79 -3.88
N VAL A 249 15.44 26.54 -4.22
CA VAL A 249 15.82 25.39 -3.41
C VAL A 249 17.15 24.83 -3.92
N GLN A 250 18.20 24.99 -3.13
CA GLN A 250 19.53 24.46 -3.43
C GLN A 250 19.83 23.26 -2.53
N PRO A 251 20.55 22.26 -3.03
CA PRO A 251 20.96 21.12 -2.20
C PRO A 251 22.06 21.52 -1.22
N ILE A 252 21.93 21.05 0.02
CA ILE A 252 23.01 20.94 0.97
C ILE A 252 23.43 19.47 0.94
N SER A 253 24.59 19.20 0.37
CA SER A 253 25.04 17.83 0.08
C SER A 253 26.17 17.42 1.02
N ASN A 254 26.09 16.19 1.54
CA ASN A 254 27.19 15.53 2.22
C ASN A 254 27.39 14.10 1.66
N GLU A 255 28.27 13.30 2.21
CA GLU A 255 28.57 11.94 1.73
C GLU A 255 27.38 11.00 1.81
N LYS A 256 26.47 11.20 2.76
CA LYS A 256 25.37 10.29 3.06
C LYS A 256 24.01 10.78 2.54
N GLU A 257 23.83 12.10 2.43
CA GLU A 257 22.52 12.72 2.24
C GLU A 257 22.61 14.00 1.41
N ASP A 258 21.56 14.22 0.59
CA ASP A 258 21.24 15.49 -0.04
C ASP A 258 19.99 16.07 0.61
N THR A 259 20.09 17.28 1.13
CA THR A 259 18.99 17.99 1.80
C THR A 259 18.57 19.21 0.97
N TYR A 260 17.27 19.32 0.70
CA TYR A 260 16.64 20.42 -0.01
C TYR A 260 15.61 21.10 0.90
N THR A 261 15.63 22.44 1.00
CA THR A 261 14.66 23.15 1.85
C THR A 261 14.34 24.54 1.34
N ASP A 262 13.11 25.00 1.57
CA ASP A 262 12.66 26.38 1.41
C ASP A 262 12.40 27.06 2.78
N GLY A 263 12.83 26.42 3.88
CA GLY A 263 12.63 26.89 5.26
C GLY A 263 11.34 26.38 5.91
N ILE A 264 10.39 25.86 5.15
CA ILE A 264 9.10 25.30 5.63
C ILE A 264 9.00 23.83 5.25
N ARG A 265 9.44 23.49 4.04
CA ARG A 265 9.45 22.16 3.48
C ARG A 265 10.87 21.62 3.47
N LEU A 266 10.99 20.33 3.74
CA LEU A 266 12.26 19.63 3.77
C LEU A 266 12.12 18.36 2.91
N MET A 267 13.05 18.18 1.96
CA MET A 267 13.22 16.94 1.20
C MET A 267 14.64 16.43 1.42
N GLN A 268 14.76 15.23 1.91
CA GLN A 268 16.02 14.55 2.22
C GLN A 268 16.15 13.31 1.34
N ILE A 269 17.35 13.06 0.84
CA ILE A 269 17.68 11.90 0.01
C ILE A 269 18.83 11.16 0.66
N ASN A 270 18.53 9.99 1.23
CA ASN A 270 19.55 9.07 1.68
C ASN A 270 20.21 8.41 0.47
N LYS A 271 21.52 8.61 0.28
CA LYS A 271 22.26 8.11 -0.87
C LYS A 271 22.53 6.61 -0.82
N GLN A 272 22.67 6.05 0.39
CA GLN A 272 22.95 4.64 0.58
C GLN A 272 21.72 3.78 0.22
N ASP A 273 20.57 4.18 0.73
CA ASP A 273 19.30 3.44 0.55
C ASP A 273 18.52 3.94 -0.67
N GLN A 274 18.98 5.03 -1.30
CA GLN A 274 18.29 5.70 -2.41
C GLN A 274 16.83 6.04 -2.06
N MET A 275 16.62 6.55 -0.83
CA MET A 275 15.30 6.90 -0.30
C MET A 275 15.10 8.40 -0.24
N LEU A 276 13.92 8.84 -0.70
CA LEU A 276 13.44 10.20 -0.55
C LEU A 276 12.48 10.27 0.64
N GLU A 277 12.72 11.21 1.53
CA GLU A 277 11.80 11.61 2.60
C GLU A 277 11.48 13.10 2.48
N TYR A 278 10.20 13.43 2.46
CA TYR A 278 9.70 14.80 2.41
C TYR A 278 8.80 15.09 3.59
N THR A 279 8.95 16.27 4.16
CA THR A 279 8.11 16.78 5.24
C THR A 279 7.71 18.24 5.00
N ASN A 280 6.44 18.56 5.23
CA ASN A 280 5.89 19.91 5.18
C ASN A 280 5.39 20.32 6.57
N SER A 281 6.05 21.29 7.19
CA SER A 281 5.72 21.77 8.53
C SER A 281 4.55 22.76 8.57
N SER A 282 4.12 23.31 7.42
CA SER A 282 3.10 24.38 7.39
C SER A 282 1.70 23.93 7.79
N VAL A 283 1.39 22.63 7.69
CA VAL A 283 0.02 22.07 7.79
C VAL A 283 -0.13 21.07 8.94
N ALA A 284 0.76 21.09 9.93
CA ALA A 284 0.76 20.14 11.04
C ALA A 284 -0.56 20.06 11.83
N SER A 285 -1.37 21.11 11.84
CA SER A 285 -2.64 21.21 12.59
C SER A 285 -3.91 20.91 11.77
N GLY A 286 -3.80 20.57 10.47
CA GLY A 286 -4.95 20.29 9.62
C GLY A 286 -5.67 18.98 9.97
N ALA A 287 -6.96 18.86 9.60
CA ALA A 287 -7.71 17.62 9.74
C ALA A 287 -7.16 16.54 8.80
N PRO A 288 -7.01 15.29 9.24
CA PRO A 288 -6.56 14.20 8.38
C PRO A 288 -7.59 13.91 7.29
N MET A 289 -7.12 13.62 6.07
CA MET A 289 -7.98 13.10 5.00
C MET A 289 -8.28 11.61 5.25
N SER A 290 -9.36 11.09 4.68
CA SER A 290 -9.74 9.68 4.81
C SER A 290 -10.55 9.18 3.62
N GLY A 291 -10.70 7.85 3.50
CA GLY A 291 -11.55 7.20 2.50
C GLY A 291 -11.16 7.48 1.05
N THR A 292 -12.15 7.46 0.17
CA THR A 292 -11.96 7.66 -1.28
C THR A 292 -11.23 8.95 -1.65
N PRO A 293 -11.53 10.13 -1.05
CA PRO A 293 -10.78 11.36 -1.39
C PRO A 293 -9.28 11.23 -1.10
N LEU A 294 -8.90 10.62 0.02
CA LEU A 294 -7.49 10.38 0.34
C LEU A 294 -6.82 9.47 -0.68
N MET A 295 -7.47 8.35 -1.02
CA MET A 295 -6.93 7.41 -1.98
C MET A 295 -6.76 8.04 -3.37
N GLN A 296 -7.77 8.76 -3.88
CA GLN A 296 -7.70 9.45 -5.17
C GLN A 296 -6.60 10.51 -5.18
N ARG A 297 -6.54 11.34 -4.15
CA ARG A 297 -5.53 12.39 -4.03
C ARG A 297 -4.12 11.81 -4.01
N SER A 298 -3.91 10.73 -3.26
CA SER A 298 -2.62 10.04 -3.17
C SER A 298 -2.20 9.44 -4.50
N PHE A 299 -3.13 8.82 -5.22
CA PHE A 299 -2.88 8.24 -6.53
C PHE A 299 -2.59 9.31 -7.59
N GLU A 300 -3.40 10.37 -7.66
CA GLU A 300 -3.23 11.49 -8.59
C GLU A 300 -1.89 12.19 -8.36
N PHE A 301 -1.49 12.37 -7.10
CA PHE A 301 -0.20 12.97 -6.76
C PHE A 301 0.96 12.14 -7.33
N VAL A 302 1.00 10.82 -7.10
CA VAL A 302 2.06 9.96 -7.66
C VAL A 302 2.04 10.00 -9.19
N ASN A 303 0.86 9.94 -9.81
CA ASN A 303 0.70 9.99 -11.26
C ASN A 303 1.11 11.33 -11.89
N SER A 304 1.13 12.43 -11.13
CA SER A 304 1.49 13.76 -11.65
C SER A 304 2.99 13.99 -11.77
N HIS A 305 3.81 13.17 -11.09
CA HIS A 305 5.27 13.26 -11.13
C HIS A 305 5.88 11.86 -11.14
N THR A 306 6.80 11.57 -12.02
CA THR A 306 7.46 10.26 -12.25
C THR A 306 6.53 9.04 -12.32
N GLY A 307 5.33 9.10 -11.73
CA GLY A 307 4.33 8.04 -11.73
C GLY A 307 4.68 6.84 -10.83
N LEU A 308 3.89 5.79 -11.00
CA LEU A 308 4.16 4.47 -10.42
C LEU A 308 5.10 3.73 -11.38
N THR A 309 6.40 3.74 -11.10
CA THR A 309 7.45 3.18 -11.96
C THR A 309 7.33 1.67 -12.09
N ASP A 310 7.04 0.99 -10.97
CA ASP A 310 6.96 -0.46 -10.87
C ASP A 310 5.51 -0.94 -10.64
N ALA A 311 5.32 -2.19 -10.29
CA ALA A 311 4.01 -2.79 -10.04
C ALA A 311 3.51 -2.47 -8.62
N TYR A 312 3.36 -1.20 -8.29
CA TYR A 312 2.77 -0.79 -7.01
C TYR A 312 1.28 -1.04 -6.98
N ARG A 313 0.79 -1.65 -5.88
CA ARG A 313 -0.63 -1.85 -5.59
C ARG A 313 -1.01 -1.08 -4.32
N PHE A 314 -2.28 -0.69 -4.23
CA PHE A 314 -2.83 -0.08 -3.02
C PHE A 314 -2.78 -1.07 -1.86
N ASP A 315 -2.14 -0.67 -0.75
CA ASP A 315 -1.81 -1.57 0.35
C ASP A 315 -2.45 -1.16 1.68
N TYR A 316 -2.56 0.15 1.93
CA TYR A 316 -3.04 0.62 3.23
C TYR A 316 -3.62 2.03 3.18
N ILE A 317 -4.66 2.26 3.97
CA ILE A 317 -5.25 3.56 4.25
C ILE A 317 -5.74 3.61 5.69
N ASN A 318 -5.61 4.74 6.35
CA ASN A 318 -6.14 4.91 7.70
C ASN A 318 -6.83 6.26 7.91
N SER A 319 -7.50 6.40 9.07
CA SER A 319 -8.17 7.64 9.47
C SER A 319 -7.21 8.77 9.89
N LYS A 320 -5.91 8.50 10.02
CA LYS A 320 -4.86 9.49 10.33
C LYS A 320 -4.35 10.22 9.08
N GLY A 321 -4.88 9.91 7.89
CA GLY A 321 -4.49 10.51 6.63
C GLY A 321 -3.33 9.80 5.93
N THR A 322 -2.98 8.60 6.36
CA THR A 322 -1.89 7.81 5.76
C THR A 322 -2.40 6.94 4.63
N THR A 323 -1.67 6.94 3.52
CA THR A 323 -1.86 6.02 2.39
C THR A 323 -0.53 5.35 2.06
N LYS A 324 -0.59 4.06 1.73
CA LYS A 324 0.58 3.28 1.33
C LYS A 324 0.27 2.49 0.06
N PHE A 325 1.22 2.51 -0.88
CA PHE A 325 1.24 1.61 -2.05
C PHE A 325 2.48 0.72 -1.90
N ARG A 326 2.29 -0.58 -2.09
CA ARG A 326 3.34 -1.59 -1.96
C ARG A 326 3.76 -2.12 -3.32
N LEU A 327 5.05 -2.36 -3.47
CA LEU A 327 5.62 -3.06 -4.61
C LEU A 327 5.17 -4.52 -4.62
N TYR A 328 4.82 -5.00 -5.81
CA TYR A 328 4.53 -6.41 -6.08
C TYR A 328 5.41 -6.91 -7.20
N GLU A 329 6.02 -8.08 -7.00
CA GLU A 329 6.78 -8.77 -8.04
C GLU A 329 6.28 -10.21 -8.16
N GLU A 330 6.16 -10.70 -9.40
CA GLU A 330 5.59 -12.02 -9.68
C GLU A 330 4.22 -12.27 -8.97
N ASP A 331 3.43 -11.17 -8.83
CA ASP A 331 2.13 -11.12 -8.14
C ASP A 331 2.16 -11.24 -6.60
N PHE A 332 3.35 -11.26 -5.98
CA PHE A 332 3.53 -11.31 -4.53
C PHE A 332 4.02 -9.98 -3.96
N PRO A 333 3.62 -9.63 -2.72
CA PRO A 333 4.09 -8.41 -2.08
C PRO A 333 5.58 -8.48 -1.77
N VAL A 334 6.26 -7.35 -1.90
CA VAL A 334 7.69 -7.20 -1.58
C VAL A 334 7.83 -6.34 -0.34
N PHE A 335 8.73 -6.73 0.55
CA PHE A 335 8.98 -6.07 1.83
C PHE A 335 10.45 -5.68 1.97
N ASN A 336 10.71 -4.62 2.73
CA ASN A 336 12.05 -4.17 3.07
C ASN A 336 12.00 -3.28 4.31
N ARG A 337 12.93 -3.46 5.21
CA ARG A 337 12.98 -2.74 6.48
C ARG A 337 13.17 -1.23 6.30
N GLU A 338 13.93 -0.84 5.28
CA GLU A 338 14.24 0.55 4.97
C GLU A 338 13.12 1.25 4.16
N GLY A 339 12.00 0.55 3.87
CA GLY A 339 10.86 1.10 3.14
C GLY A 339 11.05 1.25 1.63
N MET A 340 12.07 0.59 1.04
CA MET A 340 12.38 0.66 -0.40
C MET A 340 11.29 0.06 -1.29
N THR A 341 10.30 -0.59 -0.71
CA THR A 341 9.22 -1.32 -1.42
C THR A 341 7.88 -0.64 -1.29
N GLU A 342 7.84 0.58 -0.75
CA GLU A 342 6.58 1.28 -0.51
C GLU A 342 6.63 2.76 -0.88
N LEU A 343 5.47 3.29 -1.28
CA LEU A 343 5.21 4.72 -1.39
C LEU A 343 4.27 5.10 -0.26
N LYS A 344 4.76 5.81 0.74
CA LYS A 344 3.98 6.21 1.93
C LYS A 344 3.73 7.71 1.89
N GLN A 345 2.47 8.10 2.08
CA GLN A 345 2.04 9.50 2.07
C GLN A 345 1.17 9.78 3.29
N VAL A 346 1.27 11.00 3.81
CA VAL A 346 0.39 11.50 4.86
C VAL A 346 -0.22 12.83 4.40
N TRP A 347 -1.55 12.91 4.43
CA TRP A 347 -2.33 14.04 3.95
C TRP A 347 -3.19 14.67 5.04
N ARG A 348 -3.19 16.00 5.11
CA ARG A 348 -4.08 16.79 5.98
C ARG A 348 -4.59 18.00 5.22
N SER A 349 -5.88 18.32 5.35
CA SER A 349 -6.50 19.47 4.68
C SER A 349 -6.14 19.58 3.20
N GLU A 350 -6.13 18.45 2.48
CA GLU A 350 -5.76 18.31 1.07
C GLU A 350 -4.28 18.63 0.74
N GLU A 351 -3.43 18.85 1.74
CA GLU A 351 -2.00 19.06 1.57
C GLU A 351 -1.18 17.86 2.01
N LEU A 352 -0.08 17.62 1.28
CA LEU A 352 0.88 16.57 1.58
C LEU A 352 1.77 17.00 2.76
N ILE A 353 1.72 16.26 3.85
CA ILE A 353 2.52 16.48 5.06
C ILE A 353 3.83 15.72 4.99
N SER A 354 3.76 14.46 4.56
CA SER A 354 4.92 13.57 4.46
C SER A 354 4.81 12.70 3.24
N TYR A 355 5.94 12.47 2.60
CA TYR A 355 6.08 11.54 1.48
C TYR A 355 7.40 10.79 1.58
N ARG A 356 7.33 9.47 1.54
CA ARG A 356 8.50 8.59 1.53
C ARG A 356 8.40 7.65 0.36
N ARG A 357 9.52 7.48 -0.38
CA ARG A 357 9.58 6.56 -1.52
C ARG A 357 11.02 6.23 -1.90
N PRO A 358 11.26 5.10 -2.60
CA PRO A 358 12.53 4.88 -3.29
C PRO A 358 12.71 5.85 -4.46
N LEU A 359 13.95 6.21 -4.74
CA LEU A 359 14.39 7.01 -5.89
C LEU A 359 14.94 6.15 -7.03
N PHE A 360 14.46 4.94 -7.15
CA PHE A 360 14.83 4.02 -8.23
C PHE A 360 13.60 3.27 -8.75
N GLU A 361 13.72 2.70 -9.92
CA GLU A 361 12.86 1.65 -10.47
C GLU A 361 13.64 0.35 -10.60
N LEU A 362 12.94 -0.77 -10.58
CA LEU A 362 13.53 -2.10 -10.73
C LEU A 362 13.51 -2.56 -12.18
N ARG A 363 14.64 -3.06 -12.68
CA ARG A 363 14.76 -3.67 -13.99
C ARG A 363 15.31 -5.07 -13.87
N ILE A 364 14.58 -6.04 -14.42
CA ILE A 364 14.98 -7.44 -14.35
C ILE A 364 16.34 -7.65 -15.03
N VAL A 365 17.22 -8.40 -14.37
CA VAL A 365 18.51 -8.79 -14.93
C VAL A 365 18.29 -10.04 -15.78
N GLN A 366 18.54 -9.92 -17.10
CA GLN A 366 18.43 -11.06 -18.01
C GLN A 366 19.70 -11.91 -17.98
N GLY A 367 19.55 -13.24 -17.92
CA GLY A 367 20.67 -14.19 -18.06
C GLY A 367 21.42 -14.53 -16.77
N GLY A 368 20.89 -14.18 -15.59
CA GLY A 368 21.40 -14.67 -14.30
C GLY A 368 20.99 -16.12 -14.05
N ASP A 369 21.74 -16.82 -13.18
CA ASP A 369 21.33 -18.13 -12.69
C ASP A 369 20.04 -18.01 -11.89
N ILE A 370 19.00 -18.71 -12.33
CA ILE A 370 17.72 -18.72 -11.62
C ILE A 370 17.86 -19.70 -10.44
N THR A 371 17.93 -19.14 -9.23
CA THR A 371 17.84 -19.94 -8.00
C THR A 371 16.40 -20.03 -7.54
N THR A 372 16.08 -21.11 -6.84
CA THR A 372 14.73 -21.39 -6.34
C THR A 372 14.80 -21.61 -4.84
N THR A 373 13.95 -20.92 -4.11
CA THR A 373 13.75 -21.11 -2.67
C THR A 373 12.47 -21.91 -2.44
N THR A 374 12.56 -22.98 -1.64
CA THR A 374 11.40 -23.78 -1.22
C THR A 374 10.93 -23.30 0.15
N LEU A 375 9.76 -22.69 0.19
CA LEU A 375 9.11 -22.31 1.45
C LEU A 375 8.38 -23.54 2.05
N PRO A 376 8.44 -23.76 3.38
CA PRO A 376 7.72 -24.85 4.03
C PRO A 376 6.21 -24.70 3.89
N ALA A 377 5.48 -25.79 4.11
CA ALA A 377 4.02 -25.76 4.12
C ALA A 377 3.47 -24.84 5.21
N GLY A 378 2.30 -24.24 4.98
CA GLY A 378 1.69 -23.28 5.91
C GLY A 378 1.47 -23.84 7.32
N TRP A 379 1.18 -25.14 7.45
CA TRP A 379 1.00 -25.77 8.77
C TRP A 379 2.29 -25.77 9.61
N THR A 380 3.49 -25.82 8.99
CA THR A 380 4.78 -25.69 9.69
C THR A 380 4.90 -24.31 10.35
N VAL A 381 4.54 -23.25 9.59
CA VAL A 381 4.52 -21.88 10.10
C VAL A 381 3.54 -21.75 11.27
N ILE A 382 2.32 -22.27 11.12
CA ILE A 382 1.30 -22.21 12.17
C ILE A 382 1.76 -22.94 13.43
N GLN A 383 2.30 -24.16 13.33
CA GLN A 383 2.79 -24.90 14.50
C GLN A 383 3.90 -24.13 15.23
N SER A 384 4.77 -23.47 14.50
CA SER A 384 5.83 -22.63 15.08
C SER A 384 5.26 -21.41 15.80
N LEU A 385 4.35 -20.66 15.16
CA LEU A 385 3.67 -19.51 15.78
C LEU A 385 2.87 -19.91 17.02
N GLU A 386 2.26 -21.11 17.01
CA GLU A 386 1.50 -21.65 18.14
C GLU A 386 2.35 -22.05 19.34
N LYS A 387 3.58 -22.47 19.10
CA LYS A 387 4.54 -22.81 20.17
C LYS A 387 5.17 -21.58 20.80
N ASN A 388 5.23 -20.46 20.09
CA ASN A 388 5.86 -19.24 20.58
C ASN A 388 4.93 -18.49 21.56
N GLN A 389 5.28 -18.55 22.85
CA GLN A 389 4.50 -17.93 23.92
C GLN A 389 4.50 -16.37 23.88
N ASN A 390 5.40 -15.78 23.11
CA ASN A 390 5.50 -14.32 22.96
C ASN A 390 4.54 -13.77 21.90
N ILE A 391 3.85 -14.64 21.13
CA ILE A 391 2.95 -14.25 20.08
C ILE A 391 1.51 -14.42 20.54
N ASP A 392 0.77 -13.31 20.66
CA ASP A 392 -0.67 -13.35 20.84
C ASP A 392 -1.36 -13.59 19.50
N LYS A 393 -1.93 -14.77 19.31
CA LYS A 393 -2.64 -15.16 18.09
C LYS A 393 -3.76 -14.21 17.68
N LYS A 394 -4.39 -13.55 18.66
CA LYS A 394 -5.48 -12.57 18.39
C LYS A 394 -5.00 -11.33 17.65
N LEU A 395 -3.70 -11.04 17.74
CA LEU A 395 -3.08 -9.92 17.04
C LEU A 395 -2.62 -10.27 15.61
N ILE A 396 -2.65 -11.55 15.22
CA ILE A 396 -2.32 -11.97 13.85
C ILE A 396 -3.43 -11.48 12.91
N GLN A 397 -3.09 -10.58 11.99
CA GLN A 397 -4.01 -10.06 11.00
C GLN A 397 -4.03 -10.89 9.73
N ASN A 398 -2.86 -11.27 9.23
CA ASN A 398 -2.72 -12.13 8.05
C ASN A 398 -1.39 -12.90 8.10
N ILE A 399 -1.33 -14.00 7.36
CA ILE A 399 -0.11 -14.78 7.12
C ILE A 399 -0.09 -15.10 5.62
N GLY A 400 1.05 -14.93 4.98
CA GLY A 400 1.17 -15.17 3.54
C GLY A 400 2.61 -15.34 3.09
N ILE A 401 2.76 -15.59 1.80
CA ILE A 401 4.06 -15.66 1.13
C ILE A 401 4.32 -14.39 0.33
N GLY A 402 5.57 -13.97 0.26
CA GLY A 402 5.99 -12.77 -0.44
C GLY A 402 7.50 -12.78 -0.67
N TYR A 403 8.04 -11.64 -0.97
CA TYR A 403 9.47 -11.43 -1.15
C TYR A 403 10.01 -10.44 -0.13
N LYS A 404 11.30 -10.57 0.22
CA LYS A 404 12.07 -9.50 0.87
C LYS A 404 13.25 -9.10 0.00
N ILE A 405 13.56 -7.81 -0.02
CA ILE A 405 14.83 -7.33 -0.59
C ILE A 405 15.95 -7.68 0.39
N VAL A 406 16.99 -8.32 -0.12
CA VAL A 406 18.23 -8.57 0.62
C VAL A 406 19.39 -7.88 -0.09
N PRO A 407 20.40 -7.37 0.64
CA PRO A 407 21.61 -6.88 0.01
C PRO A 407 22.27 -8.00 -0.81
N GLU A 408 22.75 -7.67 -2.01
CA GLU A 408 23.52 -8.63 -2.78
C GLU A 408 24.93 -8.73 -2.18
N ILE A 409 25.33 -9.97 -1.88
CA ILE A 409 26.74 -10.31 -1.59
C ILE A 409 27.27 -10.86 -2.90
N GLU A 410 28.27 -10.21 -3.51
CA GLU A 410 28.88 -10.73 -4.76
C GLU A 410 29.32 -12.18 -4.56
N PRO A 411 28.91 -13.10 -5.46
CA PRO A 411 29.28 -14.50 -5.37
C PRO A 411 30.81 -14.76 -5.48
N ASN A 412 31.57 -13.79 -5.99
CA ASN A 412 33.00 -13.93 -6.30
C ASN A 412 33.93 -12.89 -5.61
N GLY A 413 33.40 -12.12 -4.68
CA GLY A 413 34.23 -11.20 -3.93
C GLY A 413 35.03 -11.93 -2.84
N THR A 414 36.33 -12.08 -3.04
CA THR A 414 37.27 -12.68 -2.05
C THR A 414 37.29 -11.95 -0.68
N ASN A 415 36.49 -10.91 -0.47
CA ASN A 415 36.49 -10.08 0.74
C ASN A 415 35.11 -9.68 1.28
N GLY A 416 34.00 -10.28 0.85
CA GLY A 416 32.68 -9.97 1.41
C GLY A 416 32.25 -8.49 1.25
N GLN A 417 32.78 -7.79 0.24
CA GLN A 417 32.36 -6.42 -0.04
C GLN A 417 30.99 -6.45 -0.69
N VAL A 418 30.04 -5.77 -0.03
CA VAL A 418 28.75 -5.40 -0.59
C VAL A 418 29.04 -4.55 -1.82
N THR A 419 28.59 -4.99 -3.00
CA THR A 419 28.71 -4.21 -4.23
C THR A 419 27.99 -2.89 -4.12
N ASN A 420 28.51 -1.86 -4.75
CA ASN A 420 27.90 -0.53 -4.83
C ASN A 420 26.49 -0.62 -5.41
N GLY A 421 25.51 -0.80 -4.53
CA GLY A 421 24.18 -0.26 -4.54
C GLY A 421 23.20 -0.55 -5.69
N ASN A 422 23.62 -1.09 -6.83
CA ASN A 422 22.77 -1.12 -8.03
C ASN A 422 21.97 -2.41 -8.25
N PHE A 423 22.17 -3.43 -7.44
CA PHE A 423 21.43 -4.68 -7.53
C PHE A 423 20.56 -4.92 -6.30
N ARG A 424 19.41 -5.54 -6.52
CA ARG A 424 18.48 -5.96 -5.47
C ARG A 424 18.10 -7.41 -5.71
N ASN A 425 18.36 -8.25 -4.73
CA ASN A 425 17.93 -9.65 -4.74
C ASN A 425 16.66 -9.76 -3.90
N LEU A 426 15.60 -10.29 -4.50
CA LEU A 426 14.33 -10.55 -3.86
C LEU A 426 14.26 -12.04 -3.52
N LYS A 427 14.23 -12.35 -2.23
CA LYS A 427 14.13 -13.72 -1.72
C LYS A 427 12.72 -14.01 -1.22
N PRO A 428 12.16 -15.19 -1.59
CA PRO A 428 10.89 -15.66 -1.05
C PRO A 428 10.91 -15.81 0.45
N ILE A 429 9.84 -15.36 1.10
CA ILE A 429 9.65 -15.45 2.55
C ILE A 429 8.19 -15.77 2.92
N TRP A 430 8.00 -16.29 4.14
CA TRP A 430 6.75 -16.18 4.85
C TRP A 430 6.69 -14.86 5.60
N TYR A 431 5.56 -14.13 5.48
CA TYR A 431 5.32 -12.93 6.27
C TYR A 431 4.09 -13.08 7.16
N VAL A 432 4.10 -12.34 8.25
CA VAL A 432 2.99 -12.23 9.22
C VAL A 432 2.66 -10.76 9.40
N ILE A 433 1.41 -10.38 9.18
CA ILE A 433 0.89 -9.05 9.55
C ILE A 433 0.38 -9.16 10.97
N TYR A 434 0.93 -8.36 11.88
CA TYR A 434 0.71 -8.49 13.31
C TYR A 434 0.45 -7.14 13.98
N GLY A 435 -0.41 -7.13 15.00
CA GLY A 435 -0.77 -5.94 15.76
C GLY A 435 -1.86 -5.09 15.10
N GLU A 436 -2.33 -4.09 15.84
CA GLU A 436 -3.37 -3.16 15.38
C GLU A 436 -2.83 -2.18 14.30
N ASP A 437 -1.54 -1.89 14.35
CA ASP A 437 -0.86 -1.01 13.39
C ASP A 437 -0.43 -1.75 12.10
N HIS A 438 -0.82 -3.02 11.93
CA HIS A 438 -0.52 -3.84 10.75
C HIS A 438 0.97 -3.92 10.42
N GLN A 439 1.81 -4.06 11.45
CA GLN A 439 3.25 -4.26 11.27
C GLN A 439 3.53 -5.59 10.57
N VAL A 440 4.52 -5.60 9.68
CA VAL A 440 4.87 -6.79 8.91
C VAL A 440 6.16 -7.40 9.44
N PHE A 441 6.12 -8.71 9.65
CA PHE A 441 7.25 -9.50 10.14
C PHE A 441 7.55 -10.64 9.18
N GLU A 442 8.82 -10.97 9.02
CA GLU A 442 9.26 -12.23 8.44
C GLU A 442 9.18 -13.33 9.50
N TRP A 443 8.58 -14.46 9.15
CA TRP A 443 8.72 -15.68 9.91
C TRP A 443 10.02 -16.39 9.49
N SER A 444 10.92 -16.67 10.44
CA SER A 444 12.21 -17.29 10.18
C SER A 444 12.24 -18.72 10.74
N GLU A 445 12.39 -19.69 9.84
CA GLU A 445 12.61 -21.10 10.23
C GLU A 445 13.95 -21.29 10.95
N GLU A 446 15.02 -20.60 10.47
CA GLU A 446 16.36 -20.67 11.04
C GLU A 446 16.43 -20.17 12.49
N LYS A 447 15.52 -19.30 12.88
CA LYS A 447 15.40 -18.75 14.23
C LYS A 447 14.21 -19.31 15.01
N GLU A 448 13.90 -20.59 14.81
CA GLU A 448 12.86 -21.31 15.55
C GLU A 448 11.47 -20.64 15.47
N GLY A 449 11.17 -19.93 14.39
CA GLY A 449 9.88 -19.26 14.19
C GLY A 449 9.80 -17.86 14.83
N GLU A 450 10.93 -17.23 15.08
CA GLU A 450 10.97 -15.82 15.50
C GLU A 450 10.39 -14.92 14.40
N LEU A 451 9.68 -13.89 14.84
CA LEU A 451 9.17 -12.82 13.97
C LEU A 451 10.20 -11.68 13.89
N ILE A 452 10.73 -11.45 12.69
CA ILE A 452 11.73 -10.41 12.41
C ILE A 452 11.03 -9.25 11.69
N GLY A 453 11.10 -8.02 12.22
CA GLY A 453 10.46 -6.86 11.60
C GLY A 453 10.96 -6.61 10.18
N LEU A 454 10.01 -6.45 9.24
CA LEU A 454 10.23 -6.20 7.82
C LEU A 454 9.97 -4.75 7.40
N GLU A 455 9.41 -3.94 8.26
CA GLU A 455 9.12 -2.52 8.02
C GLU A 455 9.55 -1.69 9.22
N SER A 456 10.02 -0.46 8.97
CA SER A 456 10.20 0.56 10.01
C SER A 456 8.89 1.33 10.19
N ASP A 457 8.59 1.71 11.42
CA ASP A 457 7.43 2.54 11.80
C ASP A 457 7.35 3.88 11.06
#